data_c6c7c50acdf0cafcacd16304fee90dda
#
_entry.id   c6c7c50acdf0cafcacd16304fee90dda
#
_cell.length_a   1.000
_cell.length_b   1.000
_cell.length_c   1.000
_cell.angle_alpha   90.00
_cell.angle_beta   90.00
_cell.angle_gamma   90.00
#
_symmetry.space_group_name_H-M   'P 1'
#
loop_
_entity.id
_entity.type
_entity.pdbx_description
1 polymer ?
#
loop_
_entity_poly.entity_id
_entity_poly.type
_entity_poly.pdbx_seq_one_letter_code
_entity_poly.pdbx_strand_id
1 'polypeptide(L)' 'DLTPSLQDALLALVALGYTQKEVDRITPKLAKLPENTADGYVKEALALLLKK' A
#
# COMPACT_ATOMS: atom_id res chain seq x y z
N ASP A 1 13.29 4.70 -0.30
CA ASP A 1 12.60 5.52 0.67
C ASP A 1 11.13 5.67 0.30
N LEU A 2 10.28 5.66 1.32
CA LEU A 2 8.86 5.77 1.10
C LEU A 2 8.45 7.23 0.96
N THR A 3 7.66 7.52 -0.07
CA THR A 3 7.11 8.86 -0.23
C THR A 3 6.01 9.08 0.82
N PRO A 4 5.68 10.35 1.14
CA PRO A 4 4.57 10.60 2.07
C PRO A 4 3.25 9.98 1.61
N SER A 5 2.98 9.99 0.30
CA SER A 5 1.77 9.38 -0.25
C SER A 5 1.74 7.88 0.01
N LEU A 6 2.87 7.20 -0.17
CA LEU A 6 2.94 5.77 0.08
C LEU A 6 2.78 5.47 1.57
N GLN A 7 3.43 6.27 2.43
CA GLN A 7 3.27 6.10 3.88
C GLN A 7 1.81 6.25 4.30
N ASP A 8 1.14 7.26 3.78
CA ASP A 8 -0.27 7.48 4.08
C ASP A 8 -1.12 6.30 3.63
N ALA A 9 -0.83 5.74 2.45
CA ALA A 9 -1.55 4.59 1.94
C ALA A 9 -1.37 3.38 2.85
N LEU A 10 -0.15 3.15 3.34
CA LEU A 10 0.11 2.02 4.22
C LEU A 10 -0.64 2.17 5.54
N LEU A 11 -0.69 3.39 6.07
CA LEU A 11 -1.46 3.65 7.29
C LEU A 11 -2.95 3.41 7.06
N ALA A 12 -3.46 3.80 5.90
CA ALA A 12 -4.86 3.59 5.56
C ALA A 12 -5.20 2.10 5.51
N LEU A 13 -4.29 1.28 4.98
CA LEU A 13 -4.51 -0.16 4.91
C LEU A 13 -4.62 -0.77 6.30
N VAL A 14 -3.76 -0.35 7.22
CA VAL A 14 -3.85 -0.82 8.60
C VAL A 14 -5.16 -0.39 9.23
N ALA A 15 -5.59 0.84 8.95
CA ALA A 15 -6.87 1.34 9.46
C ALA A 15 -8.06 0.56 8.90
N LEU A 16 -7.92 0.00 7.70
CA LEU A 16 -8.97 -0.82 7.10
C LEU A 16 -9.03 -2.24 7.68
N GLY A 17 -8.05 -2.60 8.49
CA GLY A 17 -8.05 -3.90 9.15
C GLY A 17 -7.04 -4.90 8.63
N TYR A 18 -6.18 -4.51 7.69
CA TYR A 18 -5.13 -5.41 7.22
C TYR A 18 -4.02 -5.51 8.26
N THR A 19 -3.40 -6.68 8.35
CA THR A 19 -2.31 -6.88 9.30
C THR A 19 -1.04 -6.21 8.80
N GLN A 20 -0.14 -5.91 9.73
CA GLN A 20 1.15 -5.33 9.39
C GLN A 20 1.93 -6.26 8.46
N LYS A 21 1.80 -7.56 8.66
CA LYS A 21 2.44 -8.55 7.81
C LYS A 21 2.00 -8.43 6.36
N GLU A 22 0.70 -8.29 6.15
CA GLU A 22 0.14 -8.14 4.81
C GLU A 22 0.63 -6.84 4.17
N VAL A 23 0.63 -5.76 4.94
CA VAL A 23 1.08 -4.47 4.46
C VAL A 23 2.57 -4.54 4.10
N ASP A 24 3.38 -5.16 4.96
CA ASP A 24 4.82 -5.29 4.71
C ASP A 24 5.10 -6.11 3.45
N ARG A 25 4.26 -7.10 3.18
CA ARG A 25 4.45 -7.94 1.99
C ARG A 25 4.30 -7.14 0.70
N ILE A 26 3.37 -6.21 0.66
CA ILE A 26 3.09 -5.46 -0.57
C ILE A 26 3.88 -4.16 -0.67
N THR A 27 4.48 -3.70 0.42
CA THR A 27 5.22 -2.43 0.43
C THR A 27 6.30 -2.37 -0.65
N PRO A 28 7.16 -3.40 -0.82
CA PRO A 28 8.17 -3.35 -1.89
C PRO A 28 7.56 -3.27 -3.28
N LYS A 29 6.40 -3.91 -3.48
CA LYS A 29 5.72 -3.87 -4.76
C LYS A 29 5.19 -2.48 -5.05
N LEU A 30 4.59 -1.84 -4.05
CA LEU A 30 4.09 -0.48 -4.20
C LEU A 30 5.23 0.52 -4.44
N ALA A 31 6.34 0.31 -3.77
CA ALA A 31 7.50 1.20 -3.90
C ALA A 31 8.10 1.17 -5.30
N LYS A 32 7.87 0.10 -6.05
CA LYS A 32 8.36 -0.03 -7.42
C LYS A 32 7.46 0.66 -8.44
N LEU A 33 6.25 1.02 -8.05
CA LEU A 33 5.33 1.68 -8.94
C LEU A 33 5.72 3.15 -9.12
N PRO A 34 5.34 3.78 -10.24
CA PRO A 34 5.51 5.22 -10.37
C PRO A 34 4.81 5.93 -9.22
N GLU A 35 5.37 7.08 -8.84
CA GLU A 35 4.78 7.87 -7.76
C GLU A 35 3.31 8.14 -8.04
N ASN A 36 2.49 8.06 -6.99
CA ASN A 36 1.05 8.18 -7.13
C ASN A 36 0.50 8.89 -5.89
N THR A 37 -0.79 9.20 -5.92
CA THR A 37 -1.47 9.72 -4.74
C THR A 37 -1.67 8.59 -3.74
N ALA A 38 -1.97 8.96 -2.49
CA ALA A 38 -2.28 7.96 -1.46
C ALA A 38 -3.45 7.08 -1.91
N ASP A 39 -4.49 7.68 -2.51
CA ASP A 39 -5.63 6.94 -3.04
C ASP A 39 -5.20 5.93 -4.09
N GLY A 40 -4.32 6.35 -5.01
CA GLY A 40 -3.83 5.46 -6.06
C GLY A 40 -3.07 4.28 -5.47
N TYR A 41 -2.21 4.53 -4.48
CA TYR A 41 -1.49 3.45 -3.83
C TYR A 41 -2.42 2.51 -3.08
N VAL A 42 -3.45 3.05 -2.43
CA VAL A 42 -4.44 2.20 -1.73
C VAL A 42 -5.15 1.29 -2.73
N LYS A 43 -5.55 1.83 -3.87
CA LYS A 43 -6.21 1.02 -4.90
C LYS A 43 -5.30 -0.10 -5.39
N GLU A 44 -4.04 0.22 -5.66
CA GLU A 44 -3.08 -0.80 -6.10
C GLU A 44 -2.86 -1.84 -5.01
N ALA A 45 -2.75 -1.39 -3.77
CA ALA A 45 -2.55 -2.29 -2.64
C ALA A 45 -3.71 -3.25 -2.47
N LEU A 46 -4.95 -2.74 -2.59
CA LEU A 46 -6.13 -3.58 -2.49
C LEU A 46 -6.14 -4.64 -3.59
N ALA A 47 -5.77 -4.25 -4.80
CA ALA A 47 -5.68 -5.20 -5.90
C ALA A 47 -4.65 -6.30 -5.60
N LEU A 48 -3.51 -5.94 -5.01
CA LEU A 48 -2.47 -6.91 -4.66
C LEU A 48 -2.92 -7.82 -3.52
N LEU A 49 -3.61 -7.26 -2.54
CA LEU A 49 -4.04 -8.03 -1.36
C LEU A 49 -5.18 -8.98 -1.69
N LEU A 50 -6.06 -8.58 -2.62
CA LEU A 50 -7.19 -9.40 -3.03
C LEU A 50 -6.81 -10.42 -4.09
N LYS A 51 -5.69 -10.26 -4.73
CA LYS A 51 -5.22 -11.17 -5.76
C LYS A 51 -4.67 -12.45 -5.12
N LYS A 52 -5.10 -13.56 -5.61
CA LYS A 52 -4.58 -14.85 -5.13
C LYS A 52 -3.41 -15.33 -5.96
#